data_c179833944c22248e7d03aec6c4b0357
#
_entry.id   c179833944c22248e7d03aec6c4b0357
#
_cell.length_a   1.000
_cell.length_b   1.000
_cell.length_c   1.000
_cell.angle_alpha   90.00
_cell.angle_beta   90.00
_cell.angle_gamma   90.00
#
_symmetry.space_group_name_H-M   'P 1'
#
loop_
_entity.id
_entity.type
_entity.pdbx_description
1 polymer ?
#
loop_
_entity_poly.entity_id
_entity_poly.type
_entity_poly.pdbx_seq_one_letter_code
_entity_poly.pdbx_strand_id
1 'polypeptide(L)'
;CGQNDGSASVNAIGGTGDLTYSWSHDVNLNSTSATDLVSGVYTVTVFDGNNCEATLDININNADGPILEIVSSENETCEQVNGSINVAITNGIDVTFSWSHDSSLNSEMAENLTAGEYSVTATDENNCEAIQNITIENIASPTIDEVLTTDANCGDATGQATVLFTGGNGSNFTFSWSH
;
A
#
# COMPACT_ATOMS: atom_id res chain seq x y z
N CYS A 1 2.17 -2.05 14.80
CA CYS A 1 3.24 -2.09 13.80
C CYS A 1 4.63 -1.75 14.36
N GLY A 2 5.01 -2.40 15.44
CA GLY A 2 6.34 -2.22 16.02
C GLY A 2 6.58 -0.89 16.72
N GLN A 3 5.52 -0.15 17.02
CA GLN A 3 5.56 1.07 17.82
C GLN A 3 5.73 0.71 19.31
N ASN A 4 6.31 1.62 20.10
CA ASN A 4 6.39 1.46 21.56
C ASN A 4 5.23 2.20 22.23
N ASP A 5 4.03 1.75 21.92
CA ASP A 5 2.76 2.29 22.45
C ASP A 5 2.03 1.32 23.38
N GLY A 6 2.63 0.15 23.61
CA GLY A 6 2.11 -0.86 24.52
C GLY A 6 2.15 -0.43 25.97
N SER A 7 1.21 -0.92 26.74
CA SER A 7 1.18 -0.70 28.19
C SER A 7 0.73 -1.96 28.93
N ALA A 8 1.17 -2.10 30.15
CA ALA A 8 0.77 -3.17 31.06
C ALA A 8 0.50 -2.61 32.44
N SER A 9 -0.48 -3.19 33.14
CA SER A 9 -0.73 -2.89 34.55
C SER A 9 -0.93 -4.17 35.33
N VAL A 10 -0.44 -4.20 36.57
CA VAL A 10 -0.54 -5.34 37.49
C VAL A 10 -1.23 -4.92 38.75
N ASN A 11 -2.09 -5.79 39.27
CA ASN A 11 -2.68 -5.65 40.60
C ASN A 11 -2.21 -6.82 41.46
N ALA A 12 -1.41 -6.52 42.46
CA ALA A 12 -0.93 -7.50 43.43
C ALA A 12 -1.73 -7.42 44.75
N ILE A 13 -2.09 -8.58 45.29
CA ILE A 13 -2.85 -8.70 46.51
C ILE A 13 -2.13 -9.65 47.46
N GLY A 14 -2.22 -9.41 48.79
CA GLY A 14 -1.54 -10.19 49.84
C GLY A 14 -0.18 -9.61 50.17
N GLY A 15 0.68 -10.43 50.80
CA GLY A 15 1.98 -10.01 51.30
C GLY A 15 1.91 -9.28 52.65
N THR A 16 3.04 -8.84 53.13
CA THR A 16 3.19 -8.13 54.40
C THR A 16 3.86 -6.77 54.16
N GLY A 17 3.27 -5.68 54.64
CA GLY A 17 3.83 -4.35 54.43
C GLY A 17 3.62 -3.78 53.03
N ASP A 18 4.47 -2.81 52.68
CA ASP A 18 4.38 -2.16 51.34
C ASP A 18 4.91 -3.08 50.23
N LEU A 19 4.22 -3.07 49.09
CA LEU A 19 4.63 -3.81 47.93
C LEU A 19 5.54 -2.94 47.05
N THR A 20 6.61 -3.53 46.51
CA THR A 20 7.50 -2.91 45.53
C THR A 20 7.56 -3.73 44.28
N TYR A 21 7.80 -3.06 43.14
CA TYR A 21 7.71 -3.65 41.82
C TYR A 21 9.04 -3.50 41.09
N SER A 22 9.37 -4.47 40.27
CA SER A 22 10.51 -4.42 39.33
C SER A 22 10.08 -5.03 37.98
N TRP A 23 10.37 -4.35 36.89
CA TRP A 23 10.03 -4.78 35.55
C TRP A 23 11.28 -5.19 34.77
N SER A 24 11.18 -6.22 33.94
CA SER A 24 12.34 -6.77 33.22
C SER A 24 13.00 -5.78 32.23
N HIS A 25 12.27 -4.81 31.70
CA HIS A 25 12.81 -3.77 30.81
C HIS A 25 13.39 -2.57 31.53
N ASP A 26 12.94 -2.31 32.80
CA ASP A 26 13.48 -1.28 33.66
C ASP A 26 13.37 -1.75 35.10
N VAL A 27 14.48 -2.25 35.67
CA VAL A 27 14.55 -2.79 37.03
C VAL A 27 14.36 -1.71 38.10
N ASN A 28 14.46 -0.43 37.75
CA ASN A 28 14.24 0.69 38.67
C ASN A 28 12.78 1.18 38.65
N LEU A 29 11.95 0.68 37.77
CA LEU A 29 10.54 1.06 37.66
C LEU A 29 9.76 0.40 38.81
N ASN A 30 9.56 1.15 39.91
CA ASN A 30 8.72 0.72 41.02
C ASN A 30 7.29 1.27 40.84
N SER A 31 6.55 0.69 39.91
CA SER A 31 5.19 1.08 39.57
C SER A 31 4.33 -0.13 39.27
N THR A 32 3.04 -0.02 39.53
CA THR A 32 2.03 -1.01 39.15
C THR A 32 1.76 -1.01 37.61
N SER A 33 2.32 -0.05 36.87
CA SER A 33 2.14 0.05 35.43
C SER A 33 3.45 0.38 34.72
N ALA A 34 3.60 -0.14 33.50
CA ALA A 34 4.65 0.17 32.57
C ALA A 34 4.02 0.66 31.27
N THR A 35 4.62 1.66 30.61
CA THR A 35 4.19 2.26 29.35
C THR A 35 5.33 2.22 28.34
N ASP A 36 5.05 2.65 27.11
CA ASP A 36 6.02 2.74 26.03
C ASP A 36 6.69 1.39 25.72
N LEU A 37 5.90 0.30 25.84
CA LEU A 37 6.38 -1.05 25.61
C LEU A 37 6.27 -1.41 24.12
N VAL A 38 7.34 -1.97 23.55
CA VAL A 38 7.26 -2.65 22.27
C VAL A 38 6.64 -4.04 22.44
N SER A 39 6.24 -4.69 21.36
CA SER A 39 5.80 -6.08 21.41
C SER A 39 6.91 -6.98 21.97
N GLY A 40 6.54 -7.88 22.87
CA GLY A 40 7.48 -8.76 23.53
C GLY A 40 6.94 -9.34 24.84
N VAL A 41 7.75 -10.15 25.49
CA VAL A 41 7.45 -10.70 26.82
C VAL A 41 8.14 -9.88 27.89
N TYR A 42 7.37 -9.43 28.87
CA TYR A 42 7.84 -8.65 30.02
C TYR A 42 7.53 -9.41 31.29
N THR A 43 8.50 -9.46 32.20
CA THR A 43 8.30 -10.04 33.53
C THR A 43 8.19 -8.92 34.54
N VAL A 44 7.16 -8.94 35.37
CA VAL A 44 7.06 -8.10 36.57
C VAL A 44 7.30 -8.97 37.77
N THR A 45 8.14 -8.47 38.69
CA THR A 45 8.41 -9.07 40.01
C THR A 45 7.89 -8.13 41.09
N VAL A 46 7.09 -8.67 41.99
CA VAL A 46 6.53 -7.94 43.12
C VAL A 46 7.17 -8.49 44.39
N PHE A 47 7.66 -7.60 45.26
CA PHE A 47 8.24 -7.94 46.57
C PHE A 47 7.37 -7.36 47.68
N ASP A 48 7.20 -8.12 48.78
CA ASP A 48 6.57 -7.64 49.97
C ASP A 48 7.62 -7.10 51.00
N GLY A 49 7.17 -6.54 52.12
CA GLY A 49 8.04 -6.02 53.19
C GLY A 49 8.95 -7.05 53.82
N ASN A 50 8.74 -8.34 53.65
CA ASN A 50 9.59 -9.45 54.07
C ASN A 50 10.51 -9.98 52.95
N ASN A 51 10.55 -9.31 51.79
CA ASN A 51 11.24 -9.74 50.58
C ASN A 51 10.72 -11.08 49.98
N CYS A 52 9.47 -11.46 50.26
CA CYS A 52 8.83 -12.54 49.53
C CYS A 52 8.47 -12.03 48.14
N GLU A 53 8.77 -12.82 47.13
CA GLU A 53 8.57 -12.41 45.71
C GLU A 53 7.50 -13.22 44.99
N ALA A 54 6.84 -12.58 44.04
CA ALA A 54 5.98 -13.20 43.06
C ALA A 54 6.28 -12.61 41.66
N THR A 55 6.29 -13.44 40.65
CA THR A 55 6.57 -13.04 39.26
C THR A 55 5.41 -13.33 38.36
N LEU A 56 5.24 -12.48 37.33
CA LEU A 56 4.25 -12.69 36.27
C LEU A 56 4.85 -12.26 34.94
N ASP A 57 4.72 -13.15 33.92
CA ASP A 57 5.05 -12.83 32.55
C ASP A 57 3.82 -12.27 31.81
N ILE A 58 4.04 -11.17 31.11
CA ILE A 58 3.03 -10.42 30.37
C ILE A 58 3.47 -10.36 28.91
N ASN A 59 2.61 -10.78 27.98
CA ASN A 59 2.88 -10.69 26.55
C ASN A 59 2.22 -9.44 25.97
N ILE A 60 3.01 -8.54 25.42
CA ILE A 60 2.56 -7.40 24.63
C ILE A 60 2.62 -7.82 23.15
N ASN A 61 1.47 -7.90 22.52
CA ASN A 61 1.38 -8.27 21.11
C ASN A 61 1.55 -7.04 20.22
N ASN A 62 2.10 -7.26 19.01
CA ASN A 62 2.08 -6.26 17.97
C ASN A 62 0.68 -6.23 17.33
N ALA A 63 0.16 -5.02 17.09
CA ALA A 63 -1.03 -4.87 16.24
C ALA A 63 -0.64 -5.07 14.78
N ASP A 64 -1.39 -5.88 14.05
CA ASP A 64 -1.21 -6.04 12.61
C ASP A 64 -1.69 -4.77 11.90
N GLY A 65 -0.88 -4.28 10.95
CA GLY A 65 -1.22 -3.13 10.12
C GLY A 65 -2.16 -3.48 8.97
N PRO A 66 -2.55 -2.49 8.16
CA PRO A 66 -3.37 -2.71 6.98
C PRO A 66 -2.64 -3.59 5.96
N ILE A 67 -3.41 -4.40 5.23
CA ILE A 67 -2.92 -5.15 4.06
C ILE A 67 -3.53 -4.48 2.83
N LEU A 68 -2.67 -3.92 1.99
CA LEU A 68 -3.05 -3.18 0.79
C LEU A 68 -2.77 -4.03 -0.45
N GLU A 69 -3.80 -4.24 -1.27
CA GLU A 69 -3.74 -5.03 -2.49
C GLU A 69 -4.17 -4.21 -3.70
N ILE A 70 -3.52 -4.44 -4.85
CA ILE A 70 -3.94 -3.87 -6.14
C ILE A 70 -5.06 -4.74 -6.69
N VAL A 71 -6.25 -4.17 -6.86
CA VAL A 71 -7.43 -4.84 -7.45
C VAL A 71 -7.34 -4.80 -8.96
N SER A 72 -7.03 -3.64 -9.52
CA SER A 72 -6.87 -3.44 -10.96
C SER A 72 -6.02 -2.20 -11.24
N SER A 73 -5.37 -2.19 -12.40
CA SER A 73 -4.75 -1.01 -12.97
C SER A 73 -5.00 -0.99 -14.48
N GLU A 74 -5.31 0.19 -15.01
CA GLU A 74 -5.49 0.43 -16.44
C GLU A 74 -4.40 1.38 -16.92
N ASN A 75 -3.74 1.00 -18.00
CA ASN A 75 -2.69 1.81 -18.62
C ASN A 75 -3.28 3.01 -19.36
N GLU A 76 -2.49 4.08 -19.44
CA GLU A 76 -2.82 5.21 -20.30
C GLU A 76 -2.81 4.80 -21.77
N THR A 77 -3.79 5.28 -22.55
CA THR A 77 -3.84 5.04 -23.99
C THR A 77 -3.73 6.34 -24.76
N CYS A 78 -2.85 6.36 -25.74
CA CYS A 78 -2.72 7.48 -26.68
C CYS A 78 -2.52 8.84 -26.02
N GLU A 79 -1.79 8.91 -24.90
CA GLU A 79 -1.52 10.13 -24.12
C GLU A 79 -2.80 10.89 -23.69
N GLN A 80 -3.89 10.14 -23.41
CA GLN A 80 -5.20 10.73 -23.10
C GLN A 80 -5.45 10.93 -21.60
N VAL A 81 -4.44 10.71 -20.75
CA VAL A 81 -4.59 10.87 -19.28
C VAL A 81 -5.78 10.04 -18.74
N ASN A 82 -5.90 8.80 -19.20
CA ASN A 82 -7.01 7.92 -18.88
C ASN A 82 -6.61 6.67 -18.10
N GLY A 83 -5.38 6.62 -17.58
CA GLY A 83 -4.94 5.57 -16.68
C GLY A 83 -5.70 5.58 -15.36
N SER A 84 -5.81 4.43 -14.71
CA SER A 84 -6.45 4.30 -13.40
C SER A 84 -5.80 3.20 -12.56
N ILE A 85 -5.92 3.35 -11.25
CA ILE A 85 -5.48 2.36 -10.26
C ILE A 85 -6.60 2.19 -9.25
N ASN A 86 -6.94 0.94 -8.93
CA ASN A 86 -7.87 0.61 -7.86
C ASN A 86 -7.18 -0.35 -6.89
N VAL A 87 -7.23 -0.01 -5.60
CA VAL A 87 -6.68 -0.80 -4.50
C VAL A 87 -7.76 -1.20 -3.53
N ALA A 88 -7.48 -2.18 -2.69
CA ALA A 88 -8.36 -2.59 -1.60
C ALA A 88 -7.57 -2.87 -0.33
N ILE A 89 -8.23 -2.68 0.80
CA ILE A 89 -7.74 -3.06 2.11
C ILE A 89 -8.40 -4.39 2.52
N THR A 90 -7.59 -5.36 2.90
CA THR A 90 -8.09 -6.65 3.40
C THR A 90 -7.97 -6.79 4.92
N ASN A 91 -7.22 -5.91 5.58
CA ASN A 91 -7.10 -5.80 7.03
C ASN A 91 -6.88 -4.33 7.42
N GLY A 92 -7.37 -3.93 8.58
CA GLY A 92 -7.27 -2.56 9.11
C GLY A 92 -8.63 -1.97 9.43
N ILE A 93 -8.66 -1.01 10.34
CA ILE A 93 -9.86 -0.25 10.76
C ILE A 93 -9.58 1.23 10.53
N ASP A 94 -10.57 1.97 10.03
CA ASP A 94 -10.48 3.41 9.78
C ASP A 94 -9.23 3.82 8.97
N VAL A 95 -9.02 3.11 7.85
CA VAL A 95 -7.85 3.32 6.99
C VAL A 95 -8.02 4.58 6.14
N THR A 96 -6.98 5.39 6.10
CA THR A 96 -6.85 6.56 5.22
C THR A 96 -5.82 6.30 4.13
N PHE A 97 -6.03 6.92 2.96
CA PHE A 97 -5.14 6.79 1.81
C PHE A 97 -4.40 8.09 1.52
N SER A 98 -3.18 7.97 1.03
CA SER A 98 -2.39 9.08 0.48
C SER A 98 -1.69 8.62 -0.78
N TRP A 99 -1.86 9.37 -1.88
CA TRP A 99 -1.27 9.06 -3.18
C TRP A 99 -0.10 9.99 -3.49
N SER A 100 0.95 9.47 -4.12
CA SER A 100 2.17 10.24 -4.43
C SER A 100 1.92 11.43 -5.36
N HIS A 101 0.94 11.35 -6.26
CA HIS A 101 0.60 12.42 -7.21
C HIS A 101 -0.40 13.43 -6.63
N ASP A 102 -1.20 13.03 -5.63
CA ASP A 102 -2.17 13.88 -4.95
C ASP A 102 -2.34 13.44 -3.49
N SER A 103 -1.65 14.08 -2.58
CA SER A 103 -1.72 13.77 -1.13
C SER A 103 -3.08 14.10 -0.49
N SER A 104 -3.96 14.81 -1.19
CA SER A 104 -5.31 15.11 -0.73
C SER A 104 -6.33 14.03 -1.13
N LEU A 105 -5.96 13.12 -2.04
CA LEU A 105 -6.80 12.04 -2.48
C LEU A 105 -6.85 10.93 -1.42
N ASN A 106 -7.95 10.87 -0.70
CA ASN A 106 -8.25 9.83 0.29
C ASN A 106 -9.30 8.86 -0.27
N SER A 107 -8.90 8.04 -1.24
CA SER A 107 -9.77 7.09 -1.94
C SER A 107 -8.98 5.83 -2.34
N GLU A 108 -9.66 4.70 -2.40
CA GLU A 108 -9.15 3.45 -2.95
C GLU A 108 -8.87 3.51 -4.45
N MET A 109 -9.37 4.55 -5.13
CA MET A 109 -9.26 4.70 -6.58
C MET A 109 -8.62 6.02 -6.95
N ALA A 110 -7.62 5.94 -7.86
CA ALA A 110 -7.03 7.07 -8.55
C ALA A 110 -7.33 6.96 -10.04
N GLU A 111 -7.79 8.05 -10.65
CA GLU A 111 -8.21 8.12 -12.04
C GLU A 111 -7.51 9.27 -12.77
N ASN A 112 -7.63 9.29 -14.10
CA ASN A 112 -7.03 10.30 -14.96
C ASN A 112 -5.51 10.38 -14.79
N LEU A 113 -4.87 9.23 -14.72
CA LEU A 113 -3.44 9.10 -14.55
C LEU A 113 -2.73 9.10 -15.91
N THR A 114 -1.61 9.81 -15.97
CA THR A 114 -0.65 9.67 -17.07
C THR A 114 0.26 8.47 -16.84
N ALA A 115 0.99 8.06 -17.87
CA ALA A 115 2.05 7.07 -17.70
C ALA A 115 3.10 7.58 -16.69
N GLY A 116 3.47 6.72 -15.76
CA GLY A 116 4.40 7.06 -14.67
C GLY A 116 4.36 6.07 -13.53
N GLU A 117 5.20 6.33 -12.54
CA GLU A 117 5.23 5.57 -11.29
C GLU A 117 4.37 6.25 -10.23
N TYR A 118 3.55 5.48 -9.57
CA TYR A 118 2.65 5.93 -8.51
C TYR A 118 2.88 5.09 -7.26
N SER A 119 2.74 5.73 -6.11
CA SER A 119 2.65 5.00 -4.84
C SER A 119 1.41 5.43 -4.08
N VAL A 120 0.81 4.48 -3.40
CA VAL A 120 -0.28 4.69 -2.47
C VAL A 120 0.13 4.17 -1.10
N THR A 121 -0.10 4.97 -0.08
CA THR A 121 0.09 4.61 1.33
C THR A 121 -1.27 4.51 1.99
N ALA A 122 -1.52 3.39 2.64
CA ALA A 122 -2.68 3.15 3.47
C ALA A 122 -2.25 3.21 4.94
N THR A 123 -2.88 4.06 5.75
CA THR A 123 -2.55 4.26 7.16
C THR A 123 -3.79 3.98 8.01
N ASP A 124 -3.70 3.11 9.01
CA ASP A 124 -4.78 2.79 9.94
C ASP A 124 -4.81 3.74 11.16
N GLU A 125 -5.80 3.56 12.05
CA GLU A 125 -5.97 4.34 13.28
C GLU A 125 -4.76 4.24 14.24
N ASN A 126 -3.95 3.18 14.15
CA ASN A 126 -2.75 2.97 14.95
C ASN A 126 -1.49 3.53 14.28
N ASN A 127 -1.63 4.29 13.20
CA ASN A 127 -0.55 4.78 12.35
C ASN A 127 0.33 3.67 11.76
N CYS A 128 -0.25 2.49 11.52
CA CYS A 128 0.39 1.44 10.76
C CYS A 128 0.23 1.70 9.27
N GLU A 129 1.30 1.58 8.53
CA GLU A 129 1.32 1.90 7.09
C GLU A 129 1.54 0.66 6.24
N ALA A 130 0.86 0.61 5.11
CA ALA A 130 1.16 -0.27 3.99
C ALA A 130 1.33 0.56 2.72
N ILE A 131 2.35 0.25 1.92
CA ILE A 131 2.67 0.99 0.70
C ILE A 131 2.67 0.04 -0.48
N GLN A 132 2.02 0.48 -1.59
CA GLN A 132 2.09 -0.18 -2.89
C GLN A 132 2.64 0.78 -3.94
N ASN A 133 3.52 0.26 -4.82
CA ASN A 133 4.05 0.98 -5.96
C ASN A 133 3.47 0.36 -7.23
N ILE A 134 2.98 1.20 -8.13
CA ILE A 134 2.30 0.79 -9.35
C ILE A 134 2.83 1.63 -10.50
N THR A 135 3.09 1.00 -11.64
CA THR A 135 3.48 1.68 -12.88
C THR A 135 2.30 1.68 -13.85
N ILE A 136 1.95 2.86 -14.34
CA ILE A 136 1.04 3.04 -15.48
C ILE A 136 1.90 3.26 -16.72
N GLU A 137 1.70 2.44 -17.73
CA GLU A 137 2.39 2.55 -19.01
C GLU A 137 1.57 3.38 -20.00
N ASN A 138 2.22 3.99 -21.01
CA ASN A 138 1.51 4.57 -22.14
C ASN A 138 1.41 3.55 -23.27
N ILE A 139 0.21 3.21 -23.68
CA ILE A 139 -0.06 2.43 -24.88
C ILE A 139 -0.13 3.39 -26.06
N ALA A 140 0.95 3.45 -26.83
CA ALA A 140 1.07 4.39 -27.93
C ALA A 140 0.00 4.20 -29.02
N SER A 141 -0.32 5.27 -29.73
CA SER A 141 -1.15 5.24 -30.94
C SER A 141 -0.51 4.37 -32.03
N PRO A 142 -1.29 3.81 -32.92
CA PRO A 142 -0.73 3.18 -34.13
C PRO A 142 0.01 4.22 -34.98
N THR A 143 1.14 3.80 -35.55
CA THR A 143 1.97 4.62 -36.43
C THR A 143 1.98 3.98 -37.81
N ILE A 144 1.74 4.77 -38.85
CA ILE A 144 1.90 4.31 -40.23
C ILE A 144 3.40 4.34 -40.54
N ASP A 145 3.97 3.17 -40.79
CA ASP A 145 5.40 3.03 -41.06
C ASP A 145 5.69 3.22 -42.57
N GLU A 146 4.86 2.65 -43.42
CA GLU A 146 5.07 2.69 -44.86
C GLU A 146 3.75 2.52 -45.60
N VAL A 147 3.67 3.14 -46.81
CA VAL A 147 2.61 2.90 -47.79
C VAL A 147 3.25 2.35 -49.04
N LEU A 148 2.99 1.09 -49.37
CA LEU A 148 3.40 0.44 -50.57
C LEU A 148 2.35 0.69 -51.68
N THR A 149 2.77 1.15 -52.85
CA THR A 149 1.88 1.41 -53.98
C THR A 149 2.26 0.62 -55.20
N THR A 150 1.25 0.24 -55.99
CA THR A 150 1.42 -0.28 -57.35
C THR A 150 0.66 0.64 -58.29
N ASP A 151 1.33 1.10 -59.34
CA ASP A 151 0.76 1.99 -60.33
C ASP A 151 -0.37 1.34 -61.11
N ALA A 152 -1.36 2.12 -61.50
CA ALA A 152 -2.41 1.68 -62.40
C ALA A 152 -1.88 1.58 -63.85
N ASN A 153 -2.29 0.55 -64.58
CA ASN A 153 -2.04 0.45 -66.03
C ASN A 153 -2.91 1.43 -66.80
N CYS A 154 -2.47 1.78 -67.99
CA CYS A 154 -3.15 2.74 -68.92
C CYS A 154 -4.66 2.55 -68.97
N GLY A 155 -5.41 3.39 -68.29
CA GLY A 155 -6.88 3.43 -68.31
C GLY A 155 -7.62 2.40 -67.46
N ASP A 156 -6.93 1.50 -66.79
CA ASP A 156 -7.51 0.48 -65.91
C ASP A 156 -7.37 0.84 -64.43
N ALA A 157 -8.37 0.53 -63.63
CA ALA A 157 -8.36 0.73 -62.17
C ALA A 157 -7.60 -0.41 -61.47
N THR A 158 -6.30 -0.58 -61.79
CA THR A 158 -5.45 -1.69 -61.31
C THR A 158 -4.45 -1.24 -60.23
N GLY A 159 -4.40 0.05 -59.89
CA GLY A 159 -3.55 0.55 -58.84
C GLY A 159 -3.93 0.00 -57.50
N GLN A 160 -2.92 -0.26 -56.63
CA GLN A 160 -3.10 -0.75 -55.26
C GLN A 160 -2.28 0.08 -54.29
N ALA A 161 -2.78 0.21 -53.07
CA ALA A 161 -2.05 0.76 -51.95
C ALA A 161 -2.20 -0.15 -50.72
N THR A 162 -1.09 -0.42 -50.07
CA THR A 162 -1.04 -1.20 -48.83
C THR A 162 -0.36 -0.40 -47.77
N VAL A 163 -0.99 -0.30 -46.58
CA VAL A 163 -0.42 0.39 -45.39
C VAL A 163 0.25 -0.63 -44.49
N LEU A 164 1.48 -0.36 -44.15
CA LEU A 164 2.19 -1.02 -43.05
C LEU A 164 2.18 -0.11 -41.85
N PHE A 165 1.86 -0.66 -40.67
CA PHE A 165 1.76 0.11 -39.44
C PHE A 165 2.23 -0.72 -38.24
N THR A 166 2.68 -0.05 -37.20
CA THR A 166 3.06 -0.62 -35.91
C THR A 166 2.38 0.12 -34.74
N GLY A 167 2.42 -0.45 -33.54
CA GLY A 167 1.85 0.15 -32.33
C GLY A 167 0.33 0.02 -32.23
N GLY A 168 -0.26 0.75 -31.34
CA GLY A 168 -1.67 0.65 -30.96
C GLY A 168 -1.97 -0.54 -30.05
N ASN A 169 -3.16 -0.52 -29.42
CA ASN A 169 -3.64 -1.59 -28.56
C ASN A 169 -4.78 -2.36 -29.23
N GLY A 170 -4.62 -3.68 -29.32
CA GLY A 170 -5.65 -4.58 -29.84
C GLY A 170 -5.39 -5.12 -31.22
N SER A 171 -6.31 -5.95 -31.72
CA SER A 171 -6.25 -6.63 -33.01
C SER A 171 -7.16 -6.04 -34.10
N ASN A 172 -8.00 -5.07 -33.72
CA ASN A 172 -9.00 -4.48 -34.63
C ASN A 172 -8.61 -3.05 -34.98
N PHE A 173 -8.08 -2.88 -36.18
CA PHE A 173 -7.78 -1.57 -36.76
C PHE A 173 -8.76 -1.23 -37.86
N THR A 174 -9.18 0.03 -37.93
CA THR A 174 -10.01 0.56 -39.00
C THR A 174 -9.20 1.52 -39.85
N PHE A 175 -9.38 1.43 -41.16
CA PHE A 175 -8.69 2.26 -42.12
C PHE A 175 -9.70 3.10 -42.90
N SER A 176 -9.37 4.36 -43.17
CA SER A 176 -10.15 5.26 -44.01
C SER A 176 -9.26 5.79 -45.12
N TRP A 177 -9.72 5.69 -46.37
CA TRP A 177 -9.02 6.17 -47.52
C TRP A 177 -9.80 7.37 -48.13
N SER A 178 -9.07 8.43 -48.50
CA SER A 178 -9.64 9.56 -49.24
C SER A 178 -9.56 9.30 -50.74
N HIS A 179 -10.63 8.99 -51.39
CA HIS A 179 -10.70 8.85 -52.84
C HIS A 179 -12.07 9.26 -53.38
#